data_6a04f82ccff3364168b4216db9f75a7a
#
_entry.id   6a04f82ccff3364168b4216db9f75a7a
#
_cell.length_a   1.000
_cell.length_b   1.000
_cell.length_c   1.000
_cell.angle_alpha   90.00
_cell.angle_beta   90.00
_cell.angle_gamma   90.00
#
_symmetry.space_group_name_H-M   'P 1'
#
loop_
_entity.id
_entity.type
_entity.pdbx_description
1 polymer ?
#
loop_
_entity_poly.entity_id
_entity_poly.type
_entity_poly.pdbx_seq_one_letter_code
_entity_poly.pdbx_strand_id
1 'polypeptide(L)'
;MDQLYIGGNNITSKENIYFPSNNDKILIDDVGKYSISKPDKANLIVQIIKKIMNTTNLTITDGTACIGGDTLAFSETFDHVNSVELDKTRYDYLKHNMDVFGRKNITFYNDSYINLYDKLKQDVIYLDPPWGGPDYKNKKYVKLSLGNVPLEELCKDIIDNKLCKLIVLKLPFNYDLKDFKNLHRFKIYNLNRILLITIKL
;
A
#
# COMPACT_ATOMS: atom_id res chain seq x y z
N MET A 1 -19.91 -12.17 7.48
CA MET A 1 -18.50 -11.91 7.10
C MET A 1 -18.24 -12.74 5.87
N ASP A 2 -18.32 -12.14 4.70
CA ASP A 2 -18.08 -12.86 3.46
C ASP A 2 -16.57 -12.85 3.17
N GLN A 3 -15.94 -13.99 3.33
CA GLN A 3 -14.54 -14.20 2.97
C GLN A 3 -14.46 -14.64 1.52
N LEU A 4 -14.00 -13.77 0.64
CA LEU A 4 -13.73 -14.10 -0.76
C LEU A 4 -12.32 -14.67 -0.91
N TYR A 5 -12.21 -15.97 -1.23
CA TYR A 5 -10.97 -16.61 -1.67
C TYR A 5 -10.76 -16.36 -3.15
N ILE A 6 -9.69 -15.67 -3.52
CA ILE A 6 -9.26 -15.56 -4.91
C ILE A 6 -8.01 -16.45 -5.08
N GLY A 7 -8.19 -17.62 -5.70
CA GLY A 7 -7.12 -18.54 -6.01
C GLY A 7 -6.20 -17.99 -7.11
N GLY A 8 -4.90 -17.95 -6.85
CA GLY A 8 -3.88 -17.59 -7.83
C GLY A 8 -3.24 -18.82 -8.45
N ASN A 9 -3.11 -18.85 -9.77
CA ASN A 9 -2.43 -19.88 -10.52
C ASN A 9 -0.93 -19.91 -10.17
N ASN A 10 -0.39 -21.11 -9.94
CA ASN A 10 1.03 -21.37 -9.75
C ASN A 10 1.80 -21.06 -11.04
N ILE A 11 2.61 -20.00 -11.03
CA ILE A 11 3.65 -19.78 -12.03
C ILE A 11 4.98 -20.15 -11.39
N THR A 12 5.55 -21.26 -11.85
CA THR A 12 6.89 -21.72 -11.51
C THR A 12 7.90 -21.04 -12.43
N SER A 13 8.57 -19.98 -11.94
CA SER A 13 9.92 -19.62 -12.38
C SER A 13 10.62 -18.80 -11.30
N LYS A 14 11.87 -19.14 -11.07
CA LYS A 14 12.75 -18.61 -10.01
C LYS A 14 13.36 -17.24 -10.35
N GLU A 15 12.65 -16.35 -10.98
CA GLU A 15 13.11 -14.98 -11.16
C GLU A 15 12.44 -14.09 -10.12
N ASN A 16 13.24 -13.52 -9.23
CA ASN A 16 12.79 -12.47 -8.32
C ASN A 16 12.52 -11.19 -9.12
N ILE A 17 11.38 -11.15 -9.80
CA ILE A 17 10.94 -9.97 -10.53
C ILE A 17 10.34 -9.00 -9.53
N TYR A 18 11.07 -7.92 -9.24
CA TYR A 18 10.63 -6.86 -8.35
C TYR A 18 9.66 -5.89 -9.05
N PHE A 19 9.89 -5.68 -10.34
CA PHE A 19 9.09 -4.86 -11.22
C PHE A 19 8.73 -5.64 -12.50
N PRO A 20 7.71 -5.23 -13.25
CA PRO A 20 7.26 -5.98 -14.45
C PRO A 20 8.30 -6.02 -15.57
N SER A 21 9.23 -5.04 -15.61
CA SER A 21 10.31 -4.95 -16.59
C SER A 21 11.45 -4.07 -16.06
N ASN A 22 12.49 -3.85 -16.87
CA ASN A 22 13.61 -2.92 -16.58
C ASN A 22 14.33 -3.20 -15.24
N ASN A 23 14.32 -4.42 -14.76
CA ASN A 23 14.89 -4.76 -13.43
C ASN A 23 16.39 -4.47 -13.32
N ASP A 24 17.12 -4.43 -14.44
CA ASP A 24 18.54 -4.06 -14.53
C ASP A 24 18.81 -2.56 -14.29
N LYS A 25 17.77 -1.72 -14.45
CA LYS A 25 17.86 -0.25 -14.27
C LYS A 25 17.31 0.22 -12.94
N ILE A 26 16.69 -0.66 -12.18
CA ILE A 26 16.01 -0.32 -10.93
C ILE A 26 17.03 -0.17 -9.78
N LEU A 27 16.86 0.88 -8.99
CA LEU A 27 17.58 1.03 -7.73
C LEU A 27 16.80 0.35 -6.60
N ILE A 28 17.49 -0.51 -5.87
CA ILE A 28 16.90 -1.28 -4.78
C ILE A 28 17.93 -1.56 -3.68
N ASP A 29 17.57 -1.30 -2.43
CA ASP A 29 18.32 -1.70 -1.25
C ASP A 29 17.76 -3.02 -0.65
N ASP A 30 18.39 -3.52 0.41
CA ASP A 30 17.96 -4.77 1.03
C ASP A 30 16.59 -4.64 1.71
N VAL A 31 16.24 -3.47 2.24
CA VAL A 31 14.91 -3.19 2.76
C VAL A 31 13.88 -3.20 1.63
N GLY A 32 14.19 -2.54 0.52
CA GLY A 32 13.35 -2.53 -0.68
C GLY A 32 13.09 -3.94 -1.22
N LYS A 33 14.12 -4.80 -1.33
CA LYS A 33 13.96 -6.22 -1.75
C LYS A 33 12.99 -6.99 -0.88
N TYR A 34 12.98 -6.70 0.42
CA TYR A 34 12.13 -7.37 1.39
C TYR A 34 10.70 -6.80 1.40
N SER A 35 10.56 -5.47 1.26
CA SER A 35 9.31 -4.75 1.48
C SER A 35 8.47 -4.55 0.22
N ILE A 36 9.08 -4.63 -0.97
CA ILE A 36 8.37 -4.32 -2.21
C ILE A 36 7.19 -5.25 -2.47
N SER A 37 6.06 -4.68 -2.84
CA SER A 37 4.95 -5.44 -3.43
C SER A 37 5.34 -5.95 -4.81
N LYS A 38 5.24 -7.26 -5.02
CA LYS A 38 5.45 -7.85 -6.36
C LYS A 38 4.34 -7.43 -7.31
N PRO A 39 4.59 -7.37 -8.63
CA PRO A 39 3.63 -6.86 -9.61
C PRO A 39 2.26 -7.55 -9.58
N ASP A 40 2.22 -8.88 -9.36
CA ASP A 40 0.97 -9.63 -9.25
C ASP A 40 0.11 -9.16 -8.08
N LYS A 41 0.71 -8.83 -6.94
CA LYS A 41 0.01 -8.33 -5.76
C LYS A 41 -0.43 -6.88 -5.92
N ALA A 42 0.46 -6.01 -6.41
CA ALA A 42 0.14 -4.61 -6.68
C ALA A 42 -1.04 -4.51 -7.67
N ASN A 43 -1.02 -5.29 -8.76
CA ASN A 43 -2.11 -5.33 -9.75
C ASN A 43 -3.42 -5.84 -9.15
N LEU A 44 -3.38 -6.85 -8.27
CA LEU A 44 -4.59 -7.35 -7.61
C LEU A 44 -5.19 -6.28 -6.68
N ILE A 45 -4.37 -5.52 -5.96
CA ILE A 45 -4.80 -4.39 -5.13
C ILE A 45 -5.49 -3.32 -6.00
N VAL A 46 -4.88 -2.97 -7.13
CA VAL A 46 -5.47 -2.05 -8.13
C VAL A 46 -6.86 -2.52 -8.55
N GLN A 47 -7.00 -3.80 -8.91
CA GLN A 47 -8.30 -4.36 -9.34
C GLN A 47 -9.37 -4.26 -8.23
N ILE A 48 -9.00 -4.52 -6.98
CA ILE A 48 -9.90 -4.39 -5.84
C ILE A 48 -10.34 -2.93 -5.66
N ILE A 49 -9.41 -1.97 -5.70
CA ILE A 49 -9.71 -0.54 -5.59
C ILE A 49 -10.65 -0.11 -6.73
N LYS A 50 -10.34 -0.46 -7.99
CA LYS A 50 -11.21 -0.17 -9.16
C LYS A 50 -12.62 -0.70 -8.96
N LYS A 51 -12.75 -1.95 -8.51
CA LYS A 51 -14.06 -2.57 -8.27
C LYS A 51 -14.86 -1.84 -7.18
N ILE A 52 -14.22 -1.37 -6.11
CA ILE A 52 -14.88 -0.66 -5.01
C ILE A 52 -15.29 0.75 -5.42
N MET A 53 -14.40 1.46 -6.11
CA MET A 53 -14.59 2.86 -6.48
C MET A 53 -15.40 3.03 -7.77
N ASN A 54 -15.42 2.01 -8.63
CA ASN A 54 -16.09 2.00 -9.94
C ASN A 54 -15.62 3.13 -10.89
N THR A 55 -14.39 3.61 -10.72
CA THR A 55 -13.76 4.62 -11.55
C THR A 55 -12.24 4.57 -11.40
N THR A 56 -11.51 5.11 -12.37
CA THR A 56 -10.06 5.32 -12.31
C THR A 56 -9.69 6.81 -12.23
N ASN A 57 -10.66 7.71 -12.42
CA ASN A 57 -10.46 9.15 -12.24
C ASN A 57 -10.42 9.48 -10.75
N LEU A 58 -9.30 9.16 -10.13
CA LEU A 58 -9.05 9.23 -8.70
C LEU A 58 -7.64 9.73 -8.43
N THR A 59 -7.49 10.47 -7.34
CA THR A 59 -6.19 10.69 -6.69
C THR A 59 -6.00 9.63 -5.59
N ILE A 60 -5.01 8.77 -5.76
CA ILE A 60 -4.62 7.79 -4.73
C ILE A 60 -3.35 8.24 -4.02
N THR A 61 -3.31 8.12 -2.70
CA THR A 61 -2.09 8.34 -1.93
C THR A 61 -1.50 7.00 -1.50
N ASP A 62 -0.28 6.70 -1.97
CA ASP A 62 0.57 5.67 -1.42
C ASP A 62 1.38 6.28 -0.27
N GLY A 63 0.91 6.07 0.95
CA GLY A 63 1.47 6.72 2.15
C GLY A 63 2.74 6.05 2.69
N THR A 64 3.19 4.94 2.06
CA THR A 64 4.34 4.12 2.49
C THR A 64 5.06 3.51 1.28
N ALA A 65 5.45 4.37 0.35
CA ALA A 65 5.77 3.98 -1.02
C ALA A 65 7.04 3.14 -1.20
N CYS A 66 7.96 3.16 -0.23
CA CYS A 66 9.23 2.45 -0.33
C CYS A 66 9.93 2.81 -1.66
N ILE A 67 10.29 1.81 -2.46
CA ILE A 67 10.96 1.99 -3.78
C ILE A 67 9.97 1.99 -4.96
N GLY A 68 8.64 1.96 -4.72
CA GLY A 68 7.62 2.23 -5.73
C GLY A 68 6.88 1.05 -6.33
N GLY A 69 6.87 -0.13 -5.70
CA GLY A 69 6.19 -1.31 -6.25
C GLY A 69 4.68 -1.10 -6.42
N ASP A 70 3.98 -0.62 -5.39
CA ASP A 70 2.55 -0.30 -5.46
C ASP A 70 2.31 1.02 -6.21
N THR A 71 3.16 2.03 -5.99
CA THR A 71 3.10 3.32 -6.68
C THR A 71 3.10 3.15 -8.21
N LEU A 72 3.93 2.25 -8.77
CA LEU A 72 3.95 1.97 -10.21
C LEU A 72 2.59 1.50 -10.68
N ALA A 73 2.03 0.47 -10.08
CA ALA A 73 0.73 -0.09 -10.47
C ALA A 73 -0.40 0.94 -10.34
N PHE A 74 -0.36 1.78 -9.31
CA PHE A 74 -1.32 2.87 -9.12
C PHE A 74 -1.19 3.91 -10.23
N SER A 75 0.03 4.33 -10.57
CA SER A 75 0.28 5.33 -11.61
C SER A 75 -0.08 4.85 -13.02
N GLU A 76 -0.10 3.55 -13.26
CA GLU A 76 -0.56 2.95 -14.52
C GLU A 76 -2.07 2.98 -14.69
N THR A 77 -2.79 3.12 -13.57
CA THR A 77 -4.24 2.92 -13.57
C THR A 77 -5.03 4.16 -13.19
N PHE A 78 -4.57 4.91 -12.21
CA PHE A 78 -5.31 6.05 -11.65
C PHE A 78 -4.81 7.38 -12.23
N ASP A 79 -5.66 8.39 -12.15
CA ASP A 79 -5.40 9.70 -12.73
C ASP A 79 -4.18 10.37 -12.11
N HIS A 80 -4.07 10.32 -10.78
CA HIS A 80 -2.94 10.88 -10.05
C HIS A 80 -2.55 10.05 -8.83
N VAL A 81 -1.24 10.04 -8.51
CA VAL A 81 -0.68 9.39 -7.32
C VAL A 81 0.09 10.39 -6.48
N ASN A 82 -0.26 10.51 -5.20
CA ASN A 82 0.65 11.06 -4.19
C ASN A 82 1.48 9.91 -3.64
N SER A 83 2.81 10.01 -3.70
CA SER A 83 3.71 8.93 -3.27
C SER A 83 4.62 9.45 -2.17
N VAL A 84 4.48 8.88 -0.96
CA VAL A 84 5.14 9.37 0.26
C VAL A 84 6.12 8.33 0.76
N GLU A 85 7.38 8.72 0.94
CA GLU A 85 8.43 7.88 1.52
C GLU A 85 9.27 8.71 2.50
N LEU A 86 9.39 8.18 3.71
CA LEU A 86 10.11 8.83 4.81
C LEU A 86 11.63 8.78 4.63
N ASP A 87 12.15 7.61 4.26
CA ASP A 87 13.58 7.39 4.09
C ASP A 87 14.09 8.08 2.83
N LYS A 88 15.07 8.95 2.97
CA LYS A 88 15.61 9.76 1.87
C LYS A 88 16.20 8.90 0.75
N THR A 89 16.89 7.83 1.08
CA THR A 89 17.50 6.95 0.08
C THR A 89 16.44 6.22 -0.74
N ARG A 90 15.44 5.64 -0.08
CA ARG A 90 14.32 4.97 -0.77
C ARG A 90 13.43 5.96 -1.51
N TYR A 91 13.27 7.18 -1.02
CA TYR A 91 12.61 8.26 -1.76
C TYR A 91 13.34 8.57 -3.09
N ASP A 92 14.69 8.65 -3.07
CA ASP A 92 15.45 8.89 -4.29
C ASP A 92 15.35 7.69 -5.26
N TYR A 93 15.38 6.47 -4.72
CA TYR A 93 15.14 5.26 -5.52
C TYR A 93 13.73 5.23 -6.12
N LEU A 94 12.71 5.55 -5.33
CA LEU A 94 11.33 5.67 -5.79
C LEU A 94 11.21 6.61 -7.00
N LYS A 95 11.76 7.81 -6.90
CA LYS A 95 11.75 8.78 -8.02
C LYS A 95 12.47 8.24 -9.24
N HIS A 96 13.67 7.72 -9.06
CA HIS A 96 14.45 7.13 -10.14
C HIS A 96 13.68 5.97 -10.81
N ASN A 97 13.15 5.05 -10.01
CA ASN A 97 12.41 3.91 -10.53
C ASN A 97 11.18 4.34 -11.33
N MET A 98 10.42 5.32 -10.84
CA MET A 98 9.26 5.84 -11.58
C MET A 98 9.67 6.56 -12.88
N ASP A 99 10.82 7.23 -12.90
CA ASP A 99 11.36 7.83 -14.11
C ASP A 99 11.78 6.77 -15.14
N VAL A 100 12.41 5.67 -14.72
CA VAL A 100 12.72 4.52 -15.59
C VAL A 100 11.47 3.98 -16.30
N PHE A 101 10.31 4.00 -15.65
CA PHE A 101 9.02 3.61 -16.23
C PHE A 101 8.29 4.78 -16.93
N GLY A 102 8.90 5.95 -17.02
CA GLY A 102 8.32 7.12 -17.72
C GLY A 102 7.04 7.67 -17.06
N ARG A 103 6.83 7.43 -15.77
CA ARG A 103 5.61 7.87 -15.06
C ARG A 103 5.65 9.37 -14.79
N LYS A 104 4.56 10.08 -15.13
CA LYS A 104 4.49 11.55 -15.03
C LYS A 104 3.33 12.05 -14.14
N ASN A 105 2.41 11.17 -13.77
CA ASN A 105 1.22 11.47 -12.97
C ASN A 105 1.42 11.22 -11.47
N ILE A 106 2.65 11.48 -10.98
CA ILE A 106 3.00 11.24 -9.56
C ILE A 106 3.55 12.52 -8.95
N THR A 107 3.05 12.86 -7.75
CA THR A 107 3.70 13.84 -6.87
C THR A 107 4.40 13.10 -5.74
N PHE A 108 5.69 13.39 -5.56
CA PHE A 108 6.54 12.71 -4.58
C PHE A 108 6.75 13.58 -3.34
N TYR A 109 6.67 12.96 -2.16
CA TYR A 109 6.89 13.60 -0.88
C TYR A 109 7.93 12.82 -0.08
N ASN A 110 9.04 13.48 0.31
CA ASN A 110 9.99 12.89 1.25
C ASN A 110 9.65 13.37 2.66
N ASP A 111 8.69 12.73 3.26
CA ASP A 111 8.17 13.08 4.59
C ASP A 111 7.48 11.86 5.22
N SER A 112 7.12 11.98 6.50
CA SER A 112 6.20 11.04 7.13
C SER A 112 4.77 11.30 6.64
N TYR A 113 4.04 10.23 6.27
CA TYR A 113 2.63 10.37 5.92
C TYR A 113 1.80 10.95 7.07
N ILE A 114 2.22 10.73 8.32
CA ILE A 114 1.58 11.34 9.51
C ILE A 114 1.61 12.87 9.47
N ASN A 115 2.59 13.47 8.82
CA ASN A 115 2.67 14.93 8.67
C ASN A 115 1.81 15.47 7.51
N LEU A 116 1.28 14.58 6.66
CA LEU A 116 0.68 14.93 5.37
C LEU A 116 -0.77 14.45 5.21
N TYR A 117 -1.24 13.45 5.97
CA TYR A 117 -2.50 12.75 5.71
C TYR A 117 -3.74 13.65 5.70
N ASP A 118 -3.71 14.73 6.46
CA ASP A 118 -4.77 15.75 6.55
C ASP A 118 -4.61 16.93 5.58
N LYS A 119 -3.46 17.00 4.89
CA LYS A 119 -3.11 18.09 3.97
C LYS A 119 -3.22 17.72 2.50
N LEU A 120 -3.14 16.43 2.18
CA LEU A 120 -3.17 15.96 0.80
C LEU A 120 -4.60 15.85 0.29
N LYS A 121 -4.81 16.30 -0.95
CA LYS A 121 -6.03 15.97 -1.69
C LYS A 121 -5.93 14.51 -2.17
N GLN A 122 -6.85 13.66 -1.70
CA GLN A 122 -6.80 12.21 -1.93
C GLN A 122 -8.20 11.61 -1.89
N ASP A 123 -8.52 10.77 -2.88
CA ASP A 123 -9.77 9.99 -2.90
C ASP A 123 -9.60 8.64 -2.22
N VAL A 124 -8.41 8.06 -2.37
CA VAL A 124 -8.04 6.76 -1.80
C VAL A 124 -6.73 6.90 -1.03
N ILE A 125 -6.70 6.37 0.18
CA ILE A 125 -5.49 6.24 0.99
C ILE A 125 -5.09 4.76 0.99
N TYR A 126 -3.86 4.47 0.58
CA TYR A 126 -3.24 3.15 0.66
C TYR A 126 -2.05 3.20 1.63
N LEU A 127 -2.01 2.25 2.57
CA LEU A 127 -0.93 2.11 3.54
C LEU A 127 -0.46 0.66 3.63
N ASP A 128 0.84 0.46 3.46
CA ASP A 128 1.58 -0.78 3.76
C ASP A 128 2.67 -0.47 4.80
N PRO A 129 2.29 -0.24 6.07
CA PRO A 129 3.23 0.18 7.10
C PRO A 129 4.26 -0.91 7.39
N PRO A 130 5.42 -0.59 7.99
CA PRO A 130 6.43 -1.58 8.36
C PRO A 130 5.85 -2.68 9.28
N TRP A 131 6.03 -3.96 8.92
CA TRP A 131 5.50 -5.10 9.70
C TRP A 131 6.44 -5.56 10.83
N GLY A 132 7.55 -4.86 11.07
CA GLY A 132 8.53 -5.19 12.11
C GLY A 132 9.55 -6.25 11.69
N GLY A 133 9.86 -6.33 10.38
CA GLY A 133 10.82 -7.28 9.83
C GLY A 133 10.30 -8.72 9.79
N PRO A 134 11.17 -9.73 9.48
CA PRO A 134 10.76 -11.13 9.28
C PRO A 134 10.08 -11.78 10.47
N ASP A 135 10.36 -11.30 11.68
CA ASP A 135 9.91 -11.89 12.95
C ASP A 135 8.41 -11.74 13.22
N TYR A 136 7.70 -10.88 12.47
CA TYR A 136 6.25 -10.80 12.60
C TYR A 136 5.56 -12.15 12.39
N LYS A 137 6.14 -13.03 11.57
CA LYS A 137 5.59 -14.37 11.24
C LYS A 137 5.51 -15.30 12.45
N ASN A 138 6.38 -15.08 13.42
CA ASN A 138 6.48 -15.88 14.64
C ASN A 138 5.57 -15.38 15.77
N LYS A 139 4.97 -14.21 15.59
CA LYS A 139 4.05 -13.61 16.58
C LYS A 139 2.64 -14.15 16.38
N LYS A 140 1.95 -14.43 17.50
CA LYS A 140 0.54 -14.86 17.47
C LYS A 140 -0.35 -13.74 16.93
N TYR A 141 -0.09 -12.51 17.32
CA TYR A 141 -0.80 -11.31 16.90
C TYR A 141 0.20 -10.17 16.67
N VAL A 142 -0.10 -9.31 15.70
CA VAL A 142 0.67 -8.12 15.38
C VAL A 142 -0.23 -6.90 15.45
N LYS A 143 0.28 -5.82 16.04
CA LYS A 143 -0.24 -4.45 15.95
C LYS A 143 0.79 -3.60 15.24
N LEU A 144 0.34 -2.69 14.41
CA LEU A 144 1.22 -1.82 13.63
C LEU A 144 0.89 -0.36 13.90
N SER A 145 1.92 0.46 13.76
CA SER A 145 1.82 1.90 13.83
C SER A 145 2.51 2.52 12.62
N LEU A 146 2.11 3.70 12.25
CA LEU A 146 2.87 4.55 11.34
C LEU A 146 3.51 5.67 12.16
N GLY A 147 4.85 5.68 12.22
CA GLY A 147 5.54 6.43 13.25
C GLY A 147 5.10 5.97 14.65
N ASN A 148 4.64 6.91 15.47
CA ASN A 148 4.14 6.64 16.83
C ASN A 148 2.60 6.52 16.90
N VAL A 149 1.89 6.59 15.77
CA VAL A 149 0.42 6.58 15.72
C VAL A 149 -0.07 5.17 15.38
N PRO A 150 -0.84 4.50 16.27
CA PRO A 150 -1.47 3.22 15.96
C PRO A 150 -2.36 3.34 14.71
N LEU A 151 -2.38 2.31 13.85
CA LEU A 151 -3.14 2.36 12.60
C LEU A 151 -4.64 2.58 12.82
N GLU A 152 -5.18 2.02 13.89
CA GLU A 152 -6.59 2.18 14.24
C GLU A 152 -6.93 3.63 14.58
N GLU A 153 -6.04 4.32 15.30
CA GLU A 153 -6.21 5.74 15.64
C GLU A 153 -6.09 6.61 14.41
N LEU A 154 -5.10 6.37 13.55
CA LEU A 154 -4.97 7.05 12.27
C LEU A 154 -6.22 6.86 11.38
N CYS A 155 -6.70 5.62 11.26
CA CYS A 155 -7.91 5.34 10.50
C CYS A 155 -9.14 6.05 11.09
N LYS A 156 -9.25 6.07 12.41
CA LYS A 156 -10.34 6.78 13.09
C LYS A 156 -10.33 8.26 12.74
N ASP A 157 -9.18 8.91 12.83
CA ASP A 157 -9.05 10.33 12.52
C ASP A 157 -9.38 10.63 11.05
N ILE A 158 -8.89 9.81 10.12
CA ILE A 158 -9.21 9.91 8.69
C ILE A 158 -10.73 9.80 8.45
N ILE A 159 -11.40 8.86 9.13
CA ILE A 159 -12.85 8.62 9.01
C ILE A 159 -13.63 9.81 9.58
N ASP A 160 -13.30 10.24 10.78
CA ASP A 160 -14.02 11.31 11.49
C ASP A 160 -13.93 12.64 10.73
N ASN A 161 -12.78 12.91 10.11
CA ASN A 161 -12.54 14.12 9.31
C ASN A 161 -12.87 13.97 7.82
N LYS A 162 -13.34 12.79 7.36
CA LYS A 162 -13.73 12.50 5.96
C LYS A 162 -12.65 12.85 4.94
N LEU A 163 -11.40 12.49 5.24
CA LEU A 163 -10.23 12.90 4.45
C LEU A 163 -10.07 12.13 3.13
N CYS A 164 -10.87 11.08 2.90
CA CYS A 164 -10.88 10.31 1.65
C CYS A 164 -12.24 9.61 1.45
N LYS A 165 -12.37 8.85 0.38
CA LYS A 165 -13.54 7.99 0.08
C LYS A 165 -13.29 6.52 0.39
N LEU A 166 -12.02 6.11 0.45
CA LEU A 166 -11.61 4.73 0.67
C LEU A 166 -10.26 4.67 1.36
N ILE A 167 -10.17 3.91 2.46
CA ILE A 167 -8.91 3.51 3.09
C ILE A 167 -8.61 2.07 2.68
N VAL A 168 -7.38 1.79 2.29
CA VAL A 168 -6.88 0.46 1.93
C VAL A 168 -5.62 0.19 2.74
N LEU A 169 -5.64 -0.86 3.55
CA LEU A 169 -4.52 -1.25 4.39
C LEU A 169 -4.00 -2.61 3.95
N LYS A 170 -2.71 -2.72 3.70
CA LYS A 170 -2.03 -3.98 3.45
C LYS A 170 -1.32 -4.43 4.73
N LEU A 171 -1.82 -5.50 5.33
CA LEU A 171 -1.43 -5.95 6.66
C LEU A 171 -0.98 -7.42 6.65
N PRO A 172 -0.16 -7.85 7.63
CA PRO A 172 0.21 -9.25 7.78
C PRO A 172 -1.00 -10.12 8.16
N PHE A 173 -0.95 -11.41 7.79
CA PHE A 173 -2.03 -12.37 8.02
C PHE A 173 -2.46 -12.52 9.49
N ASN A 174 -1.57 -12.21 10.43
CA ASN A 174 -1.76 -12.31 11.88
C ASN A 174 -2.00 -10.95 12.55
N TYR A 175 -2.44 -9.94 11.78
CA TYR A 175 -2.81 -8.66 12.35
C TYR A 175 -4.01 -8.78 13.29
N ASP A 176 -3.96 -8.15 14.48
CA ASP A 176 -5.07 -8.14 15.42
C ASP A 176 -6.12 -7.10 15.02
N LEU A 177 -7.24 -7.59 14.51
CA LEU A 177 -8.35 -6.76 13.99
C LEU A 177 -9.34 -6.30 15.07
N LYS A 178 -9.10 -6.58 16.36
CA LYS A 178 -10.09 -6.30 17.41
C LYS A 178 -10.54 -4.84 17.41
N ASP A 179 -9.60 -3.91 17.31
CA ASP A 179 -9.89 -2.49 17.43
C ASP A 179 -10.54 -1.93 16.15
N PHE A 180 -10.30 -2.56 14.99
CA PHE A 180 -10.99 -2.19 13.74
C PHE A 180 -12.49 -2.48 13.77
N LYS A 181 -12.95 -3.48 14.52
CA LYS A 181 -14.38 -3.85 14.58
C LYS A 181 -15.29 -2.73 15.05
N ASN A 182 -14.75 -1.77 15.79
CA ASN A 182 -15.50 -0.66 16.37
C ASN A 182 -15.37 0.64 15.57
N LEU A 183 -14.52 0.69 14.53
CA LEU A 183 -14.27 1.93 13.79
C LEU A 183 -15.31 2.20 12.73
N HIS A 184 -15.50 1.26 11.81
CA HIS A 184 -16.37 1.41 10.65
C HIS A 184 -16.60 0.05 9.99
N ARG A 185 -17.56 -0.06 9.05
CA ARG A 185 -17.70 -1.26 8.22
C ARG A 185 -16.49 -1.42 7.32
N PHE A 186 -15.82 -2.56 7.39
CA PHE A 186 -14.68 -2.89 6.55
C PHE A 186 -14.86 -4.26 5.88
N LYS A 187 -14.16 -4.45 4.76
CA LYS A 187 -14.04 -5.74 4.08
C LYS A 187 -12.61 -6.23 4.17
N ILE A 188 -12.45 -7.56 4.23
CA ILE A 188 -11.16 -8.24 4.27
C ILE A 188 -11.03 -9.07 2.99
N TYR A 189 -9.90 -8.88 2.30
CA TYR A 189 -9.47 -9.73 1.20
C TYR A 189 -8.22 -10.48 1.64
N ASN A 190 -8.25 -11.81 1.57
CA ASN A 190 -7.08 -12.64 1.89
C ASN A 190 -6.26 -12.87 0.62
N LEU A 191 -5.05 -12.32 0.56
CA LEU A 191 -4.14 -12.36 -0.58
C LEU A 191 -2.92 -13.26 -0.31
N ASN A 192 -3.13 -14.43 0.30
CA ASN A 192 -2.06 -15.36 0.67
C ASN A 192 -1.02 -14.71 1.63
N ARG A 193 -1.22 -14.87 2.92
CA ARG A 193 -0.43 -14.26 4.03
C ARG A 193 -0.49 -12.73 4.11
N ILE A 194 -1.33 -12.09 3.31
CA ILE A 194 -1.60 -10.66 3.35
C ILE A 194 -3.09 -10.47 3.59
N LEU A 195 -3.45 -9.64 4.53
CA LEU A 195 -4.81 -9.14 4.69
C LEU A 195 -4.88 -7.76 4.02
N LEU A 196 -5.70 -7.63 3.00
CA LEU A 196 -6.05 -6.32 2.47
C LEU A 196 -7.37 -5.90 3.10
N ILE A 197 -7.34 -4.83 3.88
CA ILE A 197 -8.52 -4.27 4.53
C ILE A 197 -8.96 -3.05 3.74
N THR A 198 -10.26 -2.95 3.49
CA THR A 198 -10.84 -1.79 2.81
C THR A 198 -11.97 -1.21 3.66
N ILE A 199 -11.90 0.10 3.91
CA ILE A 199 -12.91 0.88 4.63
C ILE A 199 -13.44 1.93 3.66
N LYS A 200 -14.68 1.76 3.19
CA LYS A 200 -15.35 2.73 2.30
C LYS A 200 -16.17 3.70 3.15
N LEU A 201 -15.93 4.98 2.96
CA LEU A 201 -16.60 6.09 3.63
C LEU A 201 -17.77 6.64 2.81
#